data_82022a980f4db987cb7bcbdc64e60412
#
_entry.id   82022a980f4db987cb7bcbdc64e60412
#
_cell.length_a   1.000
_cell.length_b   1.000
_cell.length_c   1.000
_cell.angle_alpha   90.00
_cell.angle_beta   90.00
_cell.angle_gamma   90.00
#
_symmetry.space_group_name_H-M   'P 1'
#
loop_
_entity.id
_entity.type
_entity.pdbx_description
1 polymer ?
#
loop_
_entity_poly.entity_id
_entity_poly.type
_entity_poly.pdbx_seq_one_letter_code
_entity_poly.pdbx_strand_id
1 'polypeptide(L)'
;WNLYREDEELLELPKELVEIFSGNLYFGIDTILSCEESRNGWIDICYPDYNKPYDKIFHNKLAFQKVSNGDLFAIDLEEESYGKIVYLSHDGSELHGYVMANTFQEFLDEYTKIGCVGGEDWQWEAFTNNRATPIDASCENAKKWLEIMFKCN
;
A
#
# COMPACT_ATOMS: atom_id res chain seq x y z
N TRP A 1 7.12 -3.68 -14.41
CA TRP A 1 7.02 -5.13 -14.60
C TRP A 1 5.54 -5.50 -14.64
N ASN A 2 4.97 -5.63 -15.88
CA ASN A 2 3.68 -6.31 -16.04
C ASN A 2 4.01 -7.81 -16.09
N LEU A 3 3.88 -8.51 -14.97
CA LEU A 3 3.73 -9.94 -14.99
C LEU A 3 2.32 -10.23 -15.52
N TYR A 4 2.19 -10.33 -16.84
CA TYR A 4 0.97 -10.81 -17.45
C TYR A 4 0.85 -12.30 -17.15
N ARG A 5 -0.20 -12.65 -16.45
CA ARG A 5 -0.69 -13.99 -16.31
C ARG A 5 -1.28 -14.46 -17.65
N GLU A 6 -0.46 -14.96 -18.55
CA GLU A 6 -0.98 -15.74 -19.69
C GLU A 6 -1.09 -17.23 -19.38
N ASP A 7 -0.48 -17.70 -18.28
CA ASP A 7 -0.52 -19.11 -17.89
C ASP A 7 -0.93 -19.30 -16.44
N GLU A 8 -2.24 -19.32 -16.17
CA GLU A 8 -2.79 -19.64 -14.84
C GLU A 8 -2.42 -21.05 -14.34
N GLU A 9 -1.98 -21.93 -15.23
CA GLU A 9 -1.62 -23.32 -14.89
C GLU A 9 -0.24 -23.48 -14.25
N LEU A 10 0.63 -22.46 -14.26
CA LEU A 10 2.01 -22.56 -13.80
C LEU A 10 2.28 -22.08 -12.38
N LEU A 11 1.32 -21.42 -11.74
CA LEU A 11 1.51 -20.85 -10.40
C LEU A 11 0.40 -21.33 -9.47
N GLU A 12 0.61 -22.44 -8.76
CA GLU A 12 -0.14 -22.71 -7.53
C GLU A 12 0.28 -21.69 -6.46
N LEU A 13 -0.23 -20.46 -6.62
CA LEU A 13 -0.11 -19.46 -5.57
C LEU A 13 -0.93 -19.89 -4.35
N PRO A 14 -0.40 -19.74 -3.13
CA PRO A 14 -1.23 -19.79 -1.93
C PRO A 14 -2.45 -18.88 -2.13
N LYS A 15 -3.63 -19.28 -1.63
CA LYS A 15 -4.86 -18.50 -1.80
C LYS A 15 -4.69 -17.03 -1.41
N GLU A 16 -3.85 -16.79 -0.41
CA GLU A 16 -3.52 -15.49 0.14
C GLU A 16 -2.72 -14.59 -0.83
N LEU A 17 -2.18 -15.18 -1.89
CA LEU A 17 -1.34 -14.47 -2.86
C LEU A 17 -1.96 -14.42 -4.26
N VAL A 18 -3.19 -14.91 -4.43
CA VAL A 18 -3.91 -14.84 -5.71
C VAL A 18 -4.22 -13.37 -6.04
N GLU A 19 -3.96 -12.96 -7.28
CA GLU A 19 -4.24 -11.59 -7.79
C GLU A 19 -3.43 -10.46 -7.15
N ILE A 20 -2.35 -10.77 -6.42
CA ILE A 20 -1.59 -9.79 -5.65
C ILE A 20 -0.95 -8.68 -6.51
N PHE A 21 -0.81 -8.88 -7.80
CA PHE A 21 -0.26 -7.90 -8.76
C PHE A 21 -1.31 -7.18 -9.61
N SER A 22 -2.58 -7.24 -9.25
CA SER A 22 -3.58 -6.45 -9.96
C SER A 22 -3.42 -4.97 -9.63
N GLY A 23 -3.67 -4.12 -10.61
CA GLY A 23 -3.53 -2.67 -10.48
C GLY A 23 -2.17 -2.14 -10.89
N ASN A 24 -2.14 -0.87 -11.27
CA ASN A 24 -0.93 -0.18 -11.68
C ASN A 24 -0.46 0.74 -10.55
N LEU A 25 0.82 0.66 -10.21
CA LEU A 25 1.48 1.57 -9.27
C LEU A 25 2.48 2.43 -10.04
N TYR A 26 2.34 3.74 -9.93
CA TYR A 26 3.23 4.71 -10.56
C TYR A 26 3.79 5.63 -9.48
N PHE A 27 5.02 5.40 -9.08
CA PHE A 27 5.75 6.30 -8.19
C PHE A 27 6.47 7.37 -9.01
N GLY A 28 5.97 8.60 -8.97
CA GLY A 28 6.56 9.69 -9.71
C GLY A 28 6.28 11.03 -9.03
N ILE A 29 7.26 11.93 -9.06
CA ILE A 29 7.11 13.27 -8.48
C ILE A 29 6.03 14.08 -9.22
N ASP A 30 5.81 13.81 -10.47
CA ASP A 30 4.80 14.43 -11.34
C ASP A 30 3.37 14.01 -10.98
N THR A 31 3.20 12.90 -10.27
CA THR A 31 1.88 12.41 -9.82
C THR A 31 1.46 12.96 -8.46
N ILE A 32 2.37 13.54 -7.68
CA ILE A 32 2.10 13.99 -6.30
C ILE A 32 0.94 15.00 -6.25
N LEU A 33 0.92 15.98 -7.14
CA LEU A 33 -0.17 16.98 -7.17
C LEU A 33 -1.54 16.32 -7.35
N SER A 34 -1.62 15.35 -8.26
CA SER A 34 -2.90 14.64 -8.48
C SER A 34 -3.28 13.71 -7.32
N CYS A 35 -2.30 13.16 -6.58
CA CYS A 35 -2.56 12.40 -5.36
C CYS A 35 -3.12 13.31 -4.26
N GLU A 36 -2.53 14.50 -4.08
CA GLU A 36 -3.01 15.50 -3.13
C GLU A 36 -4.40 16.05 -3.49
N GLU A 37 -4.69 16.26 -4.76
CA GLU A 37 -6.05 16.62 -5.21
C GLU A 37 -7.06 15.53 -4.81
N SER A 38 -6.72 14.26 -4.96
CA SER A 38 -7.59 13.15 -4.56
C SER A 38 -7.76 13.10 -3.04
N ARG A 39 -6.69 13.25 -2.25
CA ARG A 39 -6.76 13.28 -0.79
C ARG A 39 -7.62 14.44 -0.30
N ASN A 40 -7.41 15.63 -0.84
CA ASN A 40 -8.22 16.81 -0.50
C ASN A 40 -9.68 16.62 -0.90
N GLY A 41 -9.95 15.98 -2.04
CA GLY A 41 -11.31 15.62 -2.44
C GLY A 41 -12.00 14.69 -1.44
N TRP A 42 -11.31 13.70 -0.88
CA TRP A 42 -11.85 12.85 0.18
C TRP A 42 -12.11 13.63 1.45
N ILE A 43 -11.21 14.54 1.85
CA ILE A 43 -11.40 15.42 3.01
C ILE A 43 -12.65 16.29 2.82
N ASP A 44 -12.74 17.00 1.70
CA ASP A 44 -13.80 17.98 1.47
C ASP A 44 -15.19 17.36 1.38
N ILE A 45 -15.29 16.15 0.80
CA ILE A 45 -16.59 15.51 0.51
C ILE A 45 -17.01 14.55 1.62
N CYS A 46 -16.08 13.73 2.13
CA CYS A 46 -16.43 12.59 2.98
C CYS A 46 -15.89 12.70 4.40
N TYR A 47 -14.72 13.29 4.61
CA TYR A 47 -13.97 13.23 5.88
C TYR A 47 -13.52 14.61 6.39
N PRO A 48 -14.43 15.58 6.52
CA PRO A 48 -14.06 16.96 6.84
C PRO A 48 -13.77 17.22 8.32
N ASP A 49 -14.20 16.32 9.20
CA ASP A 49 -14.18 16.57 10.65
C ASP A 49 -12.89 16.05 11.31
N TYR A 50 -11.90 16.91 11.43
CA TYR A 50 -10.63 16.61 12.11
C TYR A 50 -10.77 16.03 13.52
N ASN A 51 -11.90 16.21 14.19
CA ASN A 51 -12.14 15.68 15.54
C ASN A 51 -12.60 14.22 15.52
N LYS A 52 -13.02 13.70 14.36
CA LYS A 52 -13.35 12.29 14.23
C LYS A 52 -12.08 11.48 13.98
N PRO A 53 -11.89 10.37 14.72
CA PRO A 53 -10.66 9.55 14.59
C PRO A 53 -10.37 9.08 13.16
N TYR A 54 -11.40 8.69 12.41
CA TYR A 54 -11.26 8.23 11.04
C TYR A 54 -10.89 9.39 10.10
N ASP A 55 -11.65 10.47 10.13
CA ASP A 55 -11.44 11.64 9.27
C ASP A 55 -10.05 12.25 9.50
N LYS A 56 -9.63 12.32 10.77
CA LYS A 56 -8.34 12.88 11.19
C LYS A 56 -7.17 12.25 10.45
N ILE A 57 -7.25 10.95 10.12
CA ILE A 57 -6.15 10.22 9.47
C ILE A 57 -5.84 10.78 8.08
N PHE A 58 -6.83 11.34 7.36
CA PHE A 58 -6.59 11.98 6.07
C PHE A 58 -5.83 13.31 6.15
N HIS A 59 -5.87 13.98 7.31
CA HIS A 59 -5.25 15.30 7.48
C HIS A 59 -3.74 15.18 7.75
N ASN A 60 -3.01 16.27 7.53
CA ASN A 60 -1.56 16.34 7.72
C ASN A 60 -0.79 15.18 7.08
N LYS A 61 -1.13 14.87 5.85
CA LYS A 61 -0.47 13.83 5.04
C LYS A 61 -0.03 14.42 3.72
N LEU A 62 0.99 13.82 3.13
CA LEU A 62 1.39 14.06 1.74
C LEU A 62 1.14 12.78 0.94
N ALA A 63 0.06 12.74 0.19
CA ALA A 63 -0.24 11.60 -0.68
C ALA A 63 0.72 11.58 -1.87
N PHE A 64 1.32 10.42 -2.14
CA PHE A 64 2.28 10.25 -3.22
C PHE A 64 1.91 9.14 -4.22
N GLN A 65 0.94 8.29 -3.87
CA GLN A 65 0.49 7.20 -4.72
C GLN A 65 -1.04 7.02 -4.63
N LYS A 66 -1.67 6.93 -5.80
CA LYS A 66 -3.06 6.50 -5.94
C LYS A 66 -3.14 4.99 -6.10
N VAL A 67 -4.10 4.40 -5.43
CA VAL A 67 -4.47 3.00 -5.58
C VAL A 67 -5.67 2.90 -6.53
N SER A 68 -5.79 1.76 -7.22
CA SER A 68 -6.81 1.56 -8.26
C SER A 68 -8.26 1.70 -7.76
N ASN A 69 -8.50 1.36 -6.50
CA ASN A 69 -9.81 1.49 -5.85
C ASN A 69 -10.13 2.91 -5.34
N GLY A 70 -9.18 3.85 -5.39
CA GLY A 70 -9.34 5.23 -4.89
C GLY A 70 -8.65 5.51 -3.55
N ASP A 71 -8.04 4.51 -2.93
CA ASP A 71 -7.20 4.66 -1.75
C ASP A 71 -5.87 5.34 -2.09
N LEU A 72 -5.08 5.67 -1.07
CA LEU A 72 -3.83 6.40 -1.25
C LEU A 72 -2.73 5.86 -0.33
N PHE A 73 -1.49 5.94 -0.80
CA PHE A 73 -0.32 5.90 0.07
C PHE A 73 0.14 7.32 0.37
N ALA A 74 0.45 7.59 1.62
CA ALA A 74 0.85 8.92 2.04
C ALA A 74 2.01 8.90 3.03
N ILE A 75 2.77 9.99 3.04
CA ILE A 75 3.75 10.29 4.07
C ILE A 75 3.01 11.00 5.21
N ASP A 76 3.18 10.53 6.42
CA ASP A 76 2.65 11.18 7.61
C ASP A 76 3.45 12.44 7.94
N LEU A 77 2.76 13.56 8.12
CA LEU A 77 3.35 14.86 8.48
C LEU A 77 3.03 15.27 9.92
N GLU A 78 2.33 14.43 10.71
CA GLU A 78 2.10 14.66 12.13
C GLU A 78 3.42 14.58 12.89
N GLU A 79 3.61 15.42 13.90
CA GLU A 79 4.89 15.52 14.64
C GLU A 79 5.34 14.18 15.25
N GLU A 80 4.38 13.42 15.82
CA GLU A 80 4.68 12.15 16.51
C GLU A 80 4.99 10.99 15.56
N SER A 81 4.56 11.08 14.31
CA SER A 81 4.67 10.01 13.30
C SER A 81 5.34 10.47 12.01
N TYR A 82 6.00 11.61 12.06
CA TYR A 82 6.58 12.27 10.89
C TYR A 82 7.48 11.34 10.05
N GLY A 83 7.17 11.28 8.76
CA GLY A 83 7.94 10.51 7.79
C GLY A 83 7.52 9.04 7.63
N LYS A 84 6.60 8.53 8.47
CA LYS A 84 6.04 7.20 8.28
C LYS A 84 5.19 7.14 7.03
N ILE A 85 5.13 5.96 6.41
CA ILE A 85 4.25 5.70 5.28
C ILE A 85 2.97 5.07 5.79
N VAL A 86 1.84 5.65 5.43
CA VAL A 86 0.53 5.23 5.89
C VAL A 86 -0.42 4.96 4.72
N TYR A 87 -1.32 4.02 4.93
CA TYR A 87 -2.40 3.70 4.01
C TYR A 87 -3.64 4.53 4.35
N LEU A 88 -4.22 5.18 3.36
CA LEU A 88 -5.44 5.96 3.49
C LEU A 88 -6.57 5.29 2.71
N SER A 89 -7.47 4.63 3.42
CA SER A 89 -8.66 4.02 2.83
C SER A 89 -9.83 4.99 2.83
N HIS A 90 -10.56 5.03 1.72
CA HIS A 90 -11.74 5.87 1.57
C HIS A 90 -13.06 5.12 1.84
N ASP A 91 -13.02 3.80 1.97
CA ASP A 91 -14.21 2.93 2.02
C ASP A 91 -14.46 2.27 3.39
N GLY A 92 -13.74 2.68 4.42
CA GLY A 92 -13.94 2.19 5.79
C GLY A 92 -13.13 0.95 6.15
N SER A 93 -12.05 0.65 5.41
CA SER A 93 -11.15 -0.44 5.75
C SER A 93 -10.60 -0.31 7.17
N GLU A 94 -10.47 -1.43 7.88
CA GLU A 94 -9.79 -1.51 9.18
C GLU A 94 -8.31 -1.17 9.10
N LEU A 95 -7.74 -1.15 7.88
CA LEU A 95 -6.34 -0.79 7.63
C LEU A 95 -6.15 0.71 7.36
N HIS A 96 -7.22 1.52 7.49
CA HIS A 96 -7.09 2.97 7.40
C HIS A 96 -6.14 3.54 8.45
N GLY A 97 -5.09 4.25 8.02
CA GLY A 97 -4.04 4.74 8.90
C GLY A 97 -2.97 3.70 9.25
N TYR A 98 -3.00 2.52 8.64
CA TYR A 98 -1.99 1.50 8.87
C TYR A 98 -0.60 1.99 8.47
N VAL A 99 0.39 1.80 9.36
CA VAL A 99 1.77 2.16 9.10
C VAL A 99 2.43 1.07 8.25
N MET A 100 2.61 1.35 6.97
CA MET A 100 3.23 0.43 6.01
C MET A 100 4.75 0.37 6.15
N ALA A 101 5.38 1.47 6.57
CA ALA A 101 6.82 1.58 6.83
C ALA A 101 7.11 2.77 7.77
N ASN A 102 8.24 2.75 8.47
CA ASN A 102 8.63 3.83 9.37
C ASN A 102 9.31 5.00 8.64
N THR A 103 9.81 4.76 7.43
CA THR A 103 10.39 5.78 6.56
C THR A 103 10.09 5.47 5.10
N PHE A 104 10.20 6.49 4.23
CA PHE A 104 10.04 6.29 2.80
C PHE A 104 11.12 5.35 2.22
N GLN A 105 12.34 5.42 2.74
CA GLN A 105 13.41 4.51 2.32
C GLN A 105 13.08 3.04 2.68
N GLU A 106 12.64 2.79 3.92
CA GLU A 106 12.20 1.46 4.36
C GLU A 106 11.04 0.94 3.49
N PHE A 107 10.07 1.80 3.19
CA PHE A 107 8.98 1.47 2.28
C PHE A 107 9.49 0.99 0.93
N LEU A 108 10.36 1.77 0.29
CA LEU A 108 10.91 1.39 -1.02
C LEU A 108 11.70 0.08 -0.92
N ASP A 109 12.53 -0.06 0.10
CA ASP A 109 13.37 -1.25 0.28
C ASP A 109 12.54 -2.52 0.46
N GLU A 110 11.51 -2.49 1.31
CA GLU A 110 10.68 -3.66 1.56
C GLU A 110 9.68 -3.91 0.42
N TYR A 111 9.05 -2.86 -0.09
CA TYR A 111 8.05 -2.97 -1.14
C TYR A 111 8.63 -3.45 -2.48
N THR A 112 9.84 -3.02 -2.83
CA THR A 112 10.54 -3.51 -4.03
C THR A 112 10.99 -4.95 -3.91
N LYS A 113 11.41 -5.40 -2.72
CA LYS A 113 11.76 -6.81 -2.47
C LYS A 113 10.59 -7.76 -2.70
N ILE A 114 9.38 -7.35 -2.34
CA ILE A 114 8.17 -8.14 -2.61
C ILE A 114 7.62 -7.93 -4.03
N GLY A 115 8.35 -7.23 -4.91
CA GLY A 115 8.01 -7.07 -6.32
C GLY A 115 6.99 -5.97 -6.60
N CYS A 116 6.82 -5.00 -5.71
CA CYS A 116 5.82 -3.94 -5.83
C CYS A 116 4.42 -4.51 -6.08
N VAL A 117 3.93 -5.31 -5.16
CA VAL A 117 2.57 -5.86 -5.20
C VAL A 117 1.53 -4.75 -5.36
N GLY A 118 0.29 -5.07 -5.71
CA GLY A 118 -0.76 -4.08 -5.88
C GLY A 118 -0.99 -3.24 -4.62
N GLY A 119 -1.62 -2.07 -4.79
CA GLY A 119 -1.75 -1.08 -3.72
C GLY A 119 -2.98 -1.24 -2.83
N GLU A 120 -3.92 -2.12 -3.17
CA GLU A 120 -5.08 -2.36 -2.33
C GLU A 120 -4.68 -3.14 -1.07
N ASP A 121 -5.35 -2.88 0.03
CA ASP A 121 -4.98 -3.42 1.35
C ASP A 121 -4.84 -4.95 1.37
N TRP A 122 -5.75 -5.68 0.75
CA TRP A 122 -5.71 -7.13 0.63
C TRP A 122 -4.49 -7.65 -0.17
N GLN A 123 -3.84 -6.81 -1.00
CA GLN A 123 -2.66 -7.20 -1.78
C GLN A 123 -1.37 -7.15 -0.98
N TRP A 124 -1.21 -6.19 -0.09
CA TRP A 124 0.01 -6.02 0.70
C TRP A 124 -0.11 -6.50 2.16
N GLU A 125 -1.34 -6.67 2.67
CA GLU A 125 -1.57 -7.10 4.06
C GLU A 125 -0.88 -8.43 4.39
N ALA A 126 -0.85 -9.37 3.43
CA ALA A 126 -0.19 -10.67 3.60
C ALA A 126 1.30 -10.57 4.00
N PHE A 127 1.93 -9.42 3.76
CA PHE A 127 3.34 -9.18 4.06
C PHE A 127 3.57 -8.39 5.36
N THR A 128 2.58 -8.32 6.24
CA THR A 128 2.62 -7.56 7.50
C THR A 128 2.64 -8.43 8.76
N ASN A 129 3.03 -9.69 8.67
CA ASN A 129 2.99 -10.64 9.81
C ASN A 129 1.65 -10.61 10.56
N ASN A 130 0.54 -10.77 9.84
CA ASN A 130 -0.82 -10.67 10.39
C ASN A 130 -1.09 -9.30 11.04
N ARG A 131 -0.74 -8.21 10.39
CA ARG A 131 -0.90 -6.83 10.87
C ARG A 131 -0.07 -6.49 12.12
N ALA A 132 0.91 -7.31 12.49
CA ALA A 132 1.74 -7.07 13.66
C ALA A 132 2.94 -6.13 13.39
N THR A 133 3.35 -6.01 12.13
CA THR A 133 4.51 -5.20 11.70
C THR A 133 4.19 -4.41 10.44
N PRO A 134 4.92 -3.34 10.14
CA PRO A 134 4.98 -2.79 8.77
C PRO A 134 5.24 -3.88 7.73
N ILE A 135 5.18 -3.55 6.46
CA ILE A 135 5.53 -4.47 5.38
C ILE A 135 6.93 -5.03 5.63
N ASP A 136 7.06 -6.35 5.59
CA ASP A 136 8.28 -7.10 5.94
C ASP A 136 8.54 -8.16 4.86
N ALA A 137 9.50 -7.88 3.98
CA ALA A 137 9.93 -8.81 2.93
C ALA A 137 10.64 -10.07 3.49
N SER A 138 10.88 -10.16 4.80
CA SER A 138 11.42 -11.34 5.46
C SER A 138 10.34 -12.25 6.08
N CYS A 139 9.07 -11.85 6.07
CA CYS A 139 7.96 -12.64 6.59
C CYS A 139 7.78 -13.97 5.82
N GLU A 140 7.02 -14.90 6.39
CA GLU A 140 6.84 -16.23 5.80
C GLU A 140 6.16 -16.16 4.42
N ASN A 141 5.14 -15.30 4.27
CA ASN A 141 4.45 -15.12 3.00
C ASN A 141 5.37 -14.51 1.94
N ALA A 142 6.21 -13.53 2.32
CA ALA A 142 7.18 -12.94 1.40
C ALA A 142 8.20 -13.99 0.92
N LYS A 143 8.69 -14.87 1.80
CA LYS A 143 9.60 -15.95 1.41
C LYS A 143 8.96 -16.91 0.41
N LYS A 144 7.74 -17.37 0.68
CA LYS A 144 6.98 -18.24 -0.25
C LYS A 144 6.77 -17.55 -1.59
N TRP A 145 6.41 -16.27 -1.56
CA TRP A 145 6.20 -15.45 -2.73
C TRP A 145 7.46 -15.31 -3.58
N LEU A 146 8.59 -14.97 -2.97
CA LEU A 146 9.88 -14.85 -3.64
C LEU A 146 10.35 -16.19 -4.24
N GLU A 147 10.13 -17.32 -3.54
CA GLU A 147 10.41 -18.64 -4.08
C GLU A 147 9.62 -18.93 -5.37
N ILE A 148 8.36 -18.51 -5.44
CA ILE A 148 7.53 -18.65 -6.63
C ILE A 148 8.08 -17.77 -7.76
N MET A 149 8.34 -16.48 -7.47
CA MET A 149 8.90 -15.56 -8.46
C MET A 149 10.22 -16.02 -9.05
N PHE A 150 11.13 -16.59 -8.24
CA PHE A 150 12.42 -17.08 -8.71
C PHE A 150 12.35 -18.42 -9.42
N LYS A 151 11.33 -19.25 -9.21
CA LYS A 151 11.10 -20.49 -9.95
C LYS A 151 10.57 -20.28 -11.36
N CYS A 152 10.00 -19.11 -11.62
CA CYS A 152 9.46 -18.73 -12.94
C CYS A 152 10.52 -18.11 -13.88
N ASN A 153 11.80 -18.05 -13.47
CA ASN A 153 12.95 -17.69 -14.28
C ASN A 153 13.78 -18.94 -14.57
#